data_0610661041a13bac6823af0ed8862605
#
_entry.id   0610661041a13bac6823af0ed8862605
#
_cell.length_a   1.000
_cell.length_b   1.000
_cell.length_c   1.000
_cell.angle_alpha   90.00
_cell.angle_beta   90.00
_cell.angle_gamma   90.00
#
_symmetry.space_group_name_H-M   'P 1'
#
loop_
_entity.id
_entity.type
_entity.pdbx_description
1 polymer ?
#
loop_
_entity_poly.entity_id
_entity_poly.type
_entity_poly.pdbx_seq_one_letter_code
_entity_poly.pdbx_strand_id
1 'polypeptide(L)'
;MFLSNIPGDVRANEQLNLIAMHTIWMREHNRVARSLLFNNPAWLDDRLYEEARRIVIAEYQHIIFNEWLPLIVGTDLMQKFGLFPLTSGHSDLYLDTFDPRVSNEFATAAFRFGHSLIPSTFSKIAGTGARSGSSGSLNMKDIFFKPREFMVNKGNFFQK
;
A
#
# COMPACT_ATOMS: atom_id res chain seq x y z
N MET A 1 -14.24 16.18 -1.14
CA MET A 1 -13.10 17.07 -0.86
C MET A 1 -11.85 16.40 -1.35
N PHE A 2 -11.35 16.79 -2.53
CA PHE A 2 -10.17 16.17 -3.18
C PHE A 2 -8.90 16.83 -2.65
N LEU A 3 -8.63 16.68 -1.38
CA LEU A 3 -7.50 17.39 -0.76
C LEU A 3 -6.31 16.51 -0.43
N SER A 4 -6.15 15.37 -1.01
CA SER A 4 -5.07 14.56 -0.45
C SER A 4 -4.07 14.02 -1.44
N ASN A 5 -3.98 14.62 -2.60
CA ASN A 5 -2.98 14.15 -3.55
C ASN A 5 -1.80 15.10 -3.68
N ILE A 6 -1.47 15.78 -2.58
CA ILE A 6 -0.15 16.36 -2.39
C ILE A 6 0.54 15.47 -1.35
N PRO A 7 1.09 14.32 -1.77
CA PRO A 7 1.86 13.49 -0.87
C PRO A 7 3.15 14.21 -0.49
N GLY A 8 3.71 13.85 0.64
CA GLY A 8 5.05 14.28 1.00
C GLY A 8 6.12 13.83 -0.01
N ASP A 9 5.80 12.81 -0.81
CA ASP A 9 6.63 12.30 -1.90
C ASP A 9 5.85 12.33 -3.23
N VAL A 10 6.38 13.04 -4.21
CA VAL A 10 5.77 13.17 -5.55
C VAL A 10 5.57 11.83 -6.26
N ARG A 11 6.37 10.80 -5.93
CA ARG A 11 6.27 9.47 -6.52
C ARG A 11 4.99 8.74 -6.16
N ALA A 12 4.28 9.13 -5.10
CA ALA A 12 2.96 8.59 -4.79
C ALA A 12 1.94 8.82 -5.92
N ASN A 13 2.18 9.84 -6.77
CA ASN A 13 1.36 10.18 -7.93
C ASN A 13 1.95 9.72 -9.27
N GLU A 14 2.97 8.87 -9.25
CA GLU A 14 3.67 8.42 -10.43
C GLU A 14 2.75 7.67 -11.40
N GLN A 15 1.93 6.75 -10.88
CA GLN A 15 1.04 5.95 -11.69
C GLN A 15 -0.19 5.47 -10.89
N LEU A 16 -1.19 4.96 -11.60
CA LEU A 16 -2.51 4.65 -11.04
C LEU A 16 -2.48 3.67 -9.85
N ASN A 17 -1.66 2.62 -9.91
CA ASN A 17 -1.60 1.64 -8.82
C ASN A 17 -0.98 2.24 -7.55
N LEU A 18 0.04 3.09 -7.69
CA LEU A 18 0.63 3.79 -6.55
C LEU A 18 -0.38 4.71 -5.88
N ILE A 19 -1.11 5.51 -6.68
CA ILE A 19 -2.17 6.38 -6.14
C ILE A 19 -3.25 5.57 -5.43
N ALA A 20 -3.67 4.46 -6.04
CA ALA A 20 -4.69 3.59 -5.44
C ALA A 20 -4.23 3.03 -4.09
N MET A 21 -3.02 2.49 -4.03
CA MET A 21 -2.47 1.91 -2.80
C MET A 21 -2.27 2.96 -1.70
N HIS A 22 -1.70 4.11 -2.01
CA HIS A 22 -1.57 5.21 -1.04
C HIS A 22 -2.94 5.68 -0.53
N THR A 23 -3.94 5.75 -1.42
CA THR A 23 -5.31 6.15 -1.03
C THR A 23 -5.97 5.11 -0.12
N ILE A 24 -5.81 3.83 -0.40
CA ILE A 24 -6.36 2.74 0.43
C ILE A 24 -5.78 2.81 1.83
N TRP A 25 -4.46 2.86 1.96
CA TRP A 25 -3.80 2.86 3.25
C TRP A 25 -4.05 4.14 4.06
N MET A 26 -4.15 5.28 3.41
CA MET A 26 -4.58 6.53 4.07
C MET A 26 -6.02 6.41 4.61
N ARG A 27 -6.92 5.82 3.85
CA ARG A 27 -8.32 5.61 4.29
C ARG A 27 -8.39 4.60 5.42
N GLU A 28 -7.60 3.55 5.37
CA GLU A 28 -7.53 2.55 6.44
C GLU A 28 -7.01 3.18 7.73
N HIS A 29 -5.93 3.94 7.66
CA HIS A 29 -5.45 4.71 8.83
C HIS A 29 -6.55 5.57 9.44
N ASN A 30 -7.28 6.32 8.62
CA ASN A 30 -8.37 7.18 9.10
C ASN A 30 -9.55 6.37 9.65
N ARG A 31 -9.82 5.18 9.13
CA ARG A 31 -10.84 4.27 9.67
C ARG A 31 -10.47 3.79 11.06
N VAL A 32 -9.24 3.33 11.22
CA VAL A 32 -8.68 2.88 12.50
C VAL A 32 -8.68 4.01 13.52
N ALA A 33 -8.20 5.20 13.14
CA ALA A 33 -8.18 6.38 14.02
C ALA A 33 -9.60 6.75 14.52
N ARG A 34 -10.61 6.70 13.66
CA ARG A 34 -12.01 6.93 14.08
C ARG A 34 -12.52 5.86 15.04
N SER A 35 -12.17 4.60 14.82
CA SER A 35 -12.53 3.52 15.73
C SER A 35 -11.86 3.67 17.09
N LEU A 36 -10.60 4.08 17.11
CA LEU A 36 -9.87 4.38 18.35
C LEU A 36 -10.50 5.55 19.11
N LEU A 37 -10.84 6.63 18.41
CA LEU A 37 -11.52 7.78 19.02
C LEU A 37 -12.87 7.40 19.65
N PHE A 38 -13.65 6.56 18.96
CA PHE A 38 -14.92 6.09 19.49
C PHE A 38 -14.76 5.34 20.81
N ASN A 39 -13.73 4.50 20.92
CA ASN A 39 -13.46 3.72 22.13
C ASN A 39 -12.68 4.51 23.20
N ASN A 40 -12.01 5.61 22.81
CA ASN A 40 -11.15 6.40 23.69
C ASN A 40 -11.37 7.90 23.46
N PRO A 41 -12.53 8.45 23.80
CA PRO A 41 -12.90 9.83 23.44
C PRO A 41 -12.02 10.91 24.08
N ALA A 42 -11.22 10.56 25.07
CA ALA A 42 -10.28 11.46 25.71
C ALA A 42 -8.89 11.50 25.05
N TRP A 43 -8.65 10.68 24.00
CA TRP A 43 -7.37 10.71 23.33
C TRP A 43 -7.26 11.92 22.40
N LEU A 44 -6.09 12.56 22.43
CA LEU A 44 -5.76 13.66 21.55
C LEU A 44 -5.35 13.13 20.17
N ASP A 45 -5.34 14.03 19.20
CA ASP A 45 -5.08 13.73 17.78
C ASP A 45 -3.75 13.02 17.55
N ASP A 46 -2.67 13.51 18.16
CA ASP A 46 -1.34 12.90 18.06
C ASP A 46 -1.34 11.43 18.52
N ARG A 47 -2.01 11.14 19.64
CA ARG A 47 -2.12 9.78 20.15
C ARG A 47 -2.95 8.90 19.22
N LEU A 48 -4.07 9.41 18.73
CA LEU A 48 -4.91 8.69 17.76
C LEU A 48 -4.15 8.38 16.49
N TYR A 49 -3.36 9.34 15.99
CA TYR A 49 -2.53 9.17 14.81
C TYR A 49 -1.48 8.06 15.01
N GLU A 50 -0.69 8.13 16.08
CA GLU A 50 0.40 7.18 16.32
C GLU A 50 -0.11 5.75 16.61
N GLU A 51 -1.21 5.61 17.35
CA GLU A 51 -1.80 4.30 17.60
C GLU A 51 -2.44 3.71 16.33
N ALA A 52 -3.14 4.52 15.53
CA ALA A 52 -3.66 4.09 14.24
C ALA A 52 -2.52 3.69 13.28
N ARG A 53 -1.45 4.47 13.23
CA ARG A 53 -0.26 4.18 12.43
C ARG A 53 0.36 2.84 12.83
N ARG A 54 0.50 2.57 14.12
CA ARG A 54 1.06 1.31 14.63
C ARG A 54 0.22 0.10 14.20
N ILE A 55 -1.10 0.20 14.29
CA ILE A 55 -2.02 -0.87 13.87
C ILE A 55 -1.92 -1.10 12.37
N VAL A 56 -1.99 -0.05 11.56
CA VAL A 56 -1.93 -0.16 10.10
C VAL A 56 -0.59 -0.70 9.62
N ILE A 57 0.51 -0.35 10.27
CA ILE A 57 1.82 -0.95 9.98
C ILE A 57 1.78 -2.47 10.25
N ALA A 58 1.19 -2.89 11.37
CA ALA A 58 1.08 -4.32 11.69
C ALA A 58 0.19 -5.08 10.69
N GLU A 59 -0.92 -4.50 10.26
CA GLU A 59 -1.78 -5.07 9.20
C GLU A 59 -1.00 -5.22 7.89
N TYR A 60 -0.24 -4.20 7.49
CA TYR A 60 0.56 -4.23 6.28
C TYR A 60 1.68 -5.29 6.36
N GLN A 61 2.37 -5.36 7.49
CA GLN A 61 3.38 -6.40 7.73
C GLN A 61 2.78 -7.80 7.68
N HIS A 62 1.59 -7.99 8.26
CA HIS A 62 0.90 -9.27 8.22
C HIS A 62 0.60 -9.72 6.78
N ILE A 63 0.12 -8.82 5.93
CA ILE A 63 -0.11 -9.11 4.50
C ILE A 63 1.20 -9.47 3.81
N ILE A 64 2.28 -8.71 4.05
CA ILE A 64 3.58 -8.98 3.45
C ILE A 64 4.09 -10.35 3.83
N PHE A 65 4.12 -10.69 5.10
CA PHE A 65 4.74 -11.93 5.57
C PHE A 65 3.87 -13.18 5.33
N ASN A 66 2.53 -13.04 5.29
CA ASN A 66 1.64 -14.19 5.07
C ASN A 66 1.24 -14.41 3.62
N GLU A 67 1.10 -13.33 2.84
CA GLU A 67 0.51 -13.42 1.51
C GLU A 67 1.52 -13.17 0.40
N TRP A 68 2.32 -12.12 0.52
CA TRP A 68 3.19 -11.69 -0.57
C TRP A 68 4.58 -12.35 -0.55
N LEU A 69 5.27 -12.31 0.58
CA LEU A 69 6.64 -12.79 0.68
C LEU A 69 6.80 -14.28 0.35
N PRO A 70 5.87 -15.18 0.78
CA PRO A 70 5.95 -16.58 0.39
C PRO A 70 5.90 -16.82 -1.13
N LEU A 71 5.20 -15.96 -1.87
CA LEU A 71 5.14 -16.03 -3.33
C LEU A 71 6.45 -15.61 -4.01
N ILE A 72 7.22 -14.75 -3.34
CA ILE A 72 8.47 -14.20 -3.89
C ILE A 72 9.66 -15.09 -3.57
N VAL A 73 9.83 -15.47 -2.31
CA VAL A 73 11.01 -16.23 -1.86
C VAL A 73 10.75 -17.73 -1.72
N GLY A 74 9.50 -18.15 -1.72
CA GLY A 74 9.10 -19.54 -1.49
C GLY A 74 9.05 -19.94 -0.02
N THR A 75 8.24 -20.95 0.27
CA THR A 75 7.98 -21.42 1.65
C THR A 75 9.22 -21.96 2.33
N ASP A 76 10.14 -22.59 1.59
CA ASP A 76 11.36 -23.17 2.14
C ASP A 76 12.29 -22.11 2.73
N LEU A 77 12.45 -20.97 2.03
CA LEU A 77 13.23 -19.86 2.56
C LEU A 77 12.51 -19.17 3.73
N MET A 78 11.19 -19.03 3.63
CA MET A 78 10.39 -18.51 4.74
C MET A 78 10.61 -19.32 6.01
N GLN A 79 10.58 -20.63 5.93
CA GLN A 79 10.80 -21.53 7.06
C GLN A 79 12.26 -21.48 7.54
N LYS A 80 13.22 -21.56 6.61
CA LYS A 80 14.65 -21.54 6.92
C LYS A 80 15.08 -20.30 7.71
N PHE A 81 14.50 -19.14 7.39
CA PHE A 81 14.83 -17.87 8.03
C PHE A 81 13.83 -17.44 9.11
N GLY A 82 12.87 -18.29 9.48
CA GLY A 82 11.89 -17.99 10.52
C GLY A 82 11.00 -16.78 10.19
N LEU A 83 10.65 -16.60 8.91
CA LEU A 83 9.92 -15.43 8.42
C LEU A 83 8.39 -15.59 8.52
N PHE A 84 7.88 -16.77 8.86
CA PHE A 84 6.45 -16.94 9.10
C PHE A 84 6.05 -16.29 10.42
N PRO A 85 4.97 -15.49 10.41
CA PRO A 85 4.40 -15.00 11.66
C PRO A 85 4.01 -16.14 12.60
N LEU A 86 4.17 -15.93 13.89
CA LEU A 86 3.75 -16.89 14.89
C LEU A 86 2.23 -17.07 14.86
N THR A 87 1.76 -18.29 15.09
CA THR A 87 0.31 -18.60 15.20
C THR A 87 -0.30 -18.08 16.49
N SER A 88 0.51 -17.80 17.49
CA SER A 88 0.10 -17.23 18.80
C SER A 88 1.29 -16.58 19.49
N GLY A 89 1.01 -15.63 20.39
CA GLY A 89 2.03 -14.92 21.14
C GLY A 89 2.72 -13.81 20.35
N HIS A 90 3.88 -13.40 20.84
CA HIS A 90 4.69 -12.33 20.25
C HIS A 90 6.08 -12.85 19.92
N SER A 91 6.64 -12.36 18.81
CA SER A 91 8.02 -12.64 18.44
C SER A 91 8.98 -11.85 19.34
N ASP A 92 10.05 -12.49 19.77
CA ASP A 92 11.18 -11.91 20.52
C ASP A 92 12.43 -11.71 19.66
N LEU A 93 12.29 -11.83 18.34
CA LEU A 93 13.39 -11.69 17.38
C LEU A 93 13.88 -10.26 17.18
N TYR A 94 13.22 -9.27 17.79
CA TYR A 94 13.65 -7.88 17.67
C TYR A 94 14.98 -7.65 18.40
N LEU A 95 15.94 -7.12 17.66
CA LEU A 95 17.25 -6.72 18.17
C LEU A 95 17.48 -5.23 17.83
N ASP A 96 17.53 -4.38 18.84
CA ASP A 96 17.76 -2.93 18.70
C ASP A 96 19.17 -2.60 18.20
N THR A 97 20.10 -3.51 18.37
CA THR A 97 21.49 -3.41 17.89
C THR A 97 21.65 -3.82 16.42
N PHE A 98 20.61 -4.41 15.82
CA PHE A 98 20.66 -4.82 14.41
C PHE A 98 20.41 -3.61 13.49
N ASP A 99 21.35 -3.37 12.58
CA ASP A 99 21.21 -2.31 11.58
C ASP A 99 20.17 -2.71 10.51
N PRO A 100 19.01 -2.03 10.44
CA PRO A 100 17.94 -2.37 9.51
C PRO A 100 18.18 -1.84 8.08
N ARG A 101 19.29 -1.15 7.84
CA ARG A 101 19.60 -0.61 6.50
C ARG A 101 19.87 -1.73 5.52
N VAL A 102 19.31 -1.60 4.33
CA VAL A 102 19.57 -2.51 3.21
C VAL A 102 20.77 -2.04 2.38
N SER A 103 21.45 -2.97 1.70
CA SER A 103 22.52 -2.59 0.80
C SER A 103 22.03 -1.77 -0.39
N ASN A 104 22.92 -0.95 -0.95
CA ASN A 104 22.59 -0.15 -2.14
C ASN A 104 22.19 -1.02 -3.33
N GLU A 105 22.84 -2.14 -3.53
CA GLU A 105 22.58 -3.10 -4.61
C GLU A 105 21.19 -3.72 -4.45
N PHE A 106 20.75 -4.01 -3.24
CA PHE A 106 19.39 -4.47 -2.99
C PHE A 106 18.38 -3.37 -3.31
N ALA A 107 18.57 -2.17 -2.79
CA ALA A 107 17.64 -1.06 -2.96
C ALA A 107 17.51 -0.60 -4.42
N THR A 108 18.61 -0.58 -5.18
CA THR A 108 18.67 0.00 -6.53
C THR A 108 18.54 -1.01 -7.66
N ALA A 109 18.78 -2.29 -7.41
CA ALA A 109 18.71 -3.35 -8.40
C ALA A 109 17.78 -4.50 -7.99
N ALA A 110 18.13 -5.30 -6.99
CA ALA A 110 17.42 -6.53 -6.67
C ALA A 110 15.95 -6.29 -6.33
N PHE A 111 15.64 -5.28 -5.53
CA PHE A 111 14.26 -4.92 -5.17
C PHE A 111 13.47 -4.26 -6.30
N ARG A 112 14.09 -4.04 -7.48
CA ARG A 112 13.44 -3.48 -8.67
C ARG A 112 12.88 -4.55 -9.63
N PHE A 113 12.98 -5.82 -9.30
CA PHE A 113 12.47 -6.93 -10.14
C PHE A 113 10.98 -6.76 -10.51
N GLY A 114 10.19 -6.13 -9.65
CA GLY A 114 8.76 -5.91 -9.87
C GLY A 114 8.42 -4.98 -11.04
N HIS A 115 9.38 -4.22 -11.57
CA HIS A 115 9.14 -3.32 -12.70
C HIS A 115 8.62 -4.06 -13.94
N SER A 116 9.08 -5.28 -14.19
CA SER A 116 8.61 -6.09 -15.31
C SER A 116 7.19 -6.66 -15.13
N LEU A 117 6.65 -6.60 -13.91
CA LEU A 117 5.30 -7.07 -13.60
C LEU A 117 4.22 -6.00 -13.83
N ILE A 118 4.61 -4.75 -14.07
CA ILE A 118 3.68 -3.64 -14.27
C ILE A 118 3.11 -3.72 -15.67
N PRO A 119 1.76 -3.82 -15.84
CA PRO A 119 1.15 -3.89 -17.16
C PRO A 119 1.26 -2.56 -17.89
N SER A 120 1.40 -2.61 -19.23
CA SER A 120 1.40 -1.43 -20.08
C SER A 120 0.03 -0.75 -20.17
N THR A 121 -1.04 -1.47 -19.86
CA THR A 121 -2.42 -0.98 -19.95
C THR A 121 -3.21 -1.35 -18.71
N PHE A 122 -4.11 -0.45 -18.29
CA PHE A 122 -5.03 -0.64 -17.18
C PHE A 122 -6.47 -0.69 -17.72
N SER A 123 -7.21 -1.74 -17.40
CA SER A 123 -8.63 -1.83 -17.71
C SER A 123 -9.44 -1.05 -16.69
N LYS A 124 -10.41 -0.26 -17.16
CA LYS A 124 -11.43 0.34 -16.30
C LYS A 124 -12.51 -0.68 -16.03
N ILE A 125 -12.91 -0.80 -14.77
CA ILE A 125 -14.02 -1.65 -14.35
C ILE A 125 -15.11 -0.73 -13.82
N ALA A 126 -16.33 -0.83 -14.36
CA ALA A 126 -17.47 -0.09 -13.84
C ALA A 126 -17.79 -0.54 -12.41
N GLY A 127 -18.43 0.31 -11.61
CA GLY A 127 -18.82 0.01 -10.23
C GLY A 127 -19.73 -1.22 -10.06
N THR A 128 -20.29 -1.73 -11.15
CA THR A 128 -21.07 -2.98 -11.23
C THR A 128 -20.20 -4.23 -11.43
N GLY A 129 -18.89 -4.10 -11.47
CA GLY A 129 -17.95 -5.19 -11.77
C GLY A 129 -17.81 -5.52 -13.26
N ALA A 130 -18.65 -4.92 -14.13
CA ALA A 130 -18.54 -5.11 -15.56
C ALA A 130 -17.32 -4.37 -16.12
N ARG A 131 -16.53 -5.05 -16.96
CA ARG A 131 -15.48 -4.38 -17.73
C ARG A 131 -16.11 -3.35 -18.64
N SER A 132 -15.74 -2.08 -18.49
CA SER A 132 -16.07 -1.07 -19.49
C SER A 132 -15.48 -1.51 -20.83
N GLY A 133 -16.28 -1.54 -21.88
CA GLY A 133 -15.82 -1.99 -23.23
C GLY A 133 -14.54 -1.26 -23.68
N SER A 134 -14.10 -1.47 -24.89
CA SER A 134 -12.78 -1.02 -25.45
C SER A 134 -12.41 0.45 -25.21
N SER A 135 -13.36 1.32 -24.91
CA SER A 135 -13.14 2.70 -24.46
C SER A 135 -12.68 2.83 -22.99
N GLY A 136 -12.52 1.73 -22.30
CA GLY A 136 -12.25 1.66 -20.87
C GLY A 136 -10.80 1.35 -20.46
N SER A 137 -9.83 1.31 -21.36
CA SER A 137 -8.42 1.09 -21.03
C SER A 137 -7.61 2.39 -21.00
N LEU A 138 -6.59 2.41 -20.15
CA LEU A 138 -5.61 3.49 -20.04
C LEU A 138 -4.23 2.93 -20.31
N ASN A 139 -3.46 3.55 -21.20
CA ASN A 139 -2.06 3.18 -21.37
C ASN A 139 -1.21 3.85 -20.29
N MET A 140 -0.28 3.09 -19.70
CA MET A 140 0.64 3.59 -18.68
C MET A 140 1.38 4.84 -19.17
N LYS A 141 1.94 4.80 -20.37
CA LYS A 141 2.72 5.89 -20.96
C LYS A 141 1.97 7.22 -21.05
N ASP A 142 0.63 7.16 -21.16
CA ASP A 142 -0.20 8.36 -21.34
C ASP A 142 -0.60 9.00 -20.00
N ILE A 143 -0.53 8.23 -18.91
CA ILE A 143 -0.96 8.64 -17.56
C ILE A 143 0.19 8.79 -16.56
N PHE A 144 1.41 8.47 -16.94
CA PHE A 144 2.58 8.49 -16.08
C PHE A 144 2.88 9.92 -15.61
N PHE A 145 2.93 10.14 -14.29
CA PHE A 145 3.01 11.47 -13.65
C PHE A 145 1.89 12.46 -14.05
N LYS A 146 0.77 11.96 -14.56
CA LYS A 146 -0.37 12.79 -14.97
C LYS A 146 -1.65 12.40 -14.20
N PRO A 147 -1.69 12.56 -12.87
CA PRO A 147 -2.82 12.11 -12.06
C PRO A 147 -4.15 12.76 -12.48
N ARG A 148 -4.13 13.98 -13.01
CA ARG A 148 -5.34 14.68 -13.46
C ARG A 148 -6.03 13.97 -14.63
N GLU A 149 -5.28 13.29 -15.50
CA GLU A 149 -5.86 12.64 -16.69
C GLU A 149 -6.86 11.52 -16.34
N PHE A 150 -6.67 10.86 -15.20
CA PHE A 150 -7.58 9.80 -14.78
C PHE A 150 -8.41 10.15 -13.54
N MET A 151 -8.04 11.17 -12.76
CA MET A 151 -8.76 11.59 -11.56
C MET A 151 -9.86 12.60 -11.85
N VAL A 152 -9.65 13.55 -12.78
CA VAL A 152 -10.53 14.69 -13.01
C VAL A 152 -11.49 14.46 -14.18
N ASN A 153 -11.08 13.75 -15.21
CA ASN A 153 -11.80 13.74 -16.49
C ASN A 153 -12.86 12.65 -16.65
N LYS A 154 -13.02 11.73 -15.74
CA LYS A 154 -14.08 10.68 -15.88
C LYS A 154 -14.61 10.25 -14.53
N GLY A 155 -15.50 11.06 -14.00
CA GLY A 155 -16.40 10.77 -12.90
C GLY A 155 -16.13 9.54 -12.04
N ASN A 156 -15.82 9.74 -10.75
CA ASN A 156 -16.09 8.78 -9.71
C ASN A 156 -15.23 7.50 -9.61
N PHE A 157 -13.92 7.55 -9.88
CA PHE A 157 -13.07 6.43 -9.50
C PHE A 157 -12.97 6.21 -7.97
N PHE A 158 -13.30 7.25 -7.18
CA PHE A 158 -13.18 7.23 -5.71
C PHE A 158 -14.38 7.87 -4.99
N GLN A 159 -15.54 7.97 -5.66
CA GLN A 159 -16.76 8.35 -4.95
C GLN A 159 -17.46 7.09 -4.43
N LYS A 160 -17.15 6.70 -3.23
CA LYS A 160 -18.07 6.28 -2.15
C LYS A 160 -17.27 6.10 -0.89
#